data_514b2fba497dae58341bf1d1e83ba890
#
_entry.id   514b2fba497dae58341bf1d1e83ba890
#
_cell.length_a   1.000
_cell.length_b   1.000
_cell.length_c   1.000
_cell.angle_alpha   90.00
_cell.angle_beta   90.00
_cell.angle_gamma   90.00
#
_symmetry.space_group_name_H-M   'P 1'
#
loop_
_entity.id
_entity.type
_entity.pdbx_description
1 polymer ?
#
loop_
_entity_poly.entity_id
_entity_poly.type
_entity_poly.pdbx_seq_one_letter_code
_entity_poly.pdbx_strand_id
1 'polypeptide(L)'
;TAGSETDMRSAAMAKVFAPMVAGFADYQPGYNATLFAQGTELDAISRGNLTMSIASAQELAQFFPEFSIFATGYVHQDAAHQVRVFNNPLMDSFKKTVEDELGVKLLSVMYLGRRHVNLRQTRDELDVQTPADLAGVNLRMPGTDAWQFLGAALGASPTPFAFTEVYTALSTGAVDGQDNPLPTVVDAKFYEVTKQIALTSHLVDLNYVAFSKATWDSLTPDQQMTVQRAADAASAWGRLKQLDKENNLADFIRSKGVEIYTPDLDAFRTHVQAQYVGSEFAASWPDGVLEKINALGN
;
A
#
# COMPACT_ATOMS: atom_id res chain seq x y z
N THR A 1 4.39 -0.87 -11.96
CA THR A 1 3.79 -0.11 -10.85
C THR A 1 2.90 1.03 -11.35
N ALA A 2 1.83 1.34 -10.60
CA ALA A 2 0.98 2.51 -10.87
C ALA A 2 1.66 3.85 -10.51
N GLY A 3 2.71 3.82 -9.69
CA GLY A 3 3.50 5.01 -9.33
C GLY A 3 4.37 5.52 -10.46
N SER A 4 4.75 6.79 -10.37
CA SER A 4 5.69 7.44 -11.28
C SER A 4 7.12 6.94 -11.06
N GLU A 5 8.05 7.42 -11.89
CA GLU A 5 9.49 7.16 -11.70
C GLU A 5 10.02 7.73 -10.37
N THR A 6 9.42 8.83 -9.87
CA THR A 6 9.81 9.47 -8.61
C THR A 6 9.18 8.85 -7.37
N ASP A 7 8.21 7.97 -7.55
CA ASP A 7 7.65 7.13 -6.46
C ASP A 7 8.78 6.35 -5.80
N MET A 8 8.75 6.29 -4.46
CA MET A 8 9.86 5.71 -3.70
C MET A 8 10.09 4.22 -4.01
N ARG A 9 9.02 3.48 -4.33
CA ARG A 9 9.10 2.07 -4.75
C ARG A 9 9.87 1.95 -6.07
N SER A 10 9.50 2.76 -7.05
CA SER A 10 10.17 2.84 -8.36
C SER A 10 11.64 3.23 -8.20
N ALA A 11 11.90 4.27 -7.40
CA ALA A 11 13.27 4.74 -7.14
C ALA A 11 14.13 3.69 -6.42
N ALA A 12 13.58 2.94 -5.46
CA ALA A 12 14.29 1.85 -4.77
C ALA A 12 14.67 0.74 -5.75
N MET A 13 13.76 0.34 -6.63
CA MET A 13 14.03 -0.68 -7.62
C MET A 13 15.06 -0.22 -8.66
N ALA A 14 14.96 1.01 -9.17
CA ALA A 14 15.89 1.53 -10.17
C ALA A 14 17.30 1.80 -9.61
N LYS A 15 17.39 2.31 -8.36
CA LYS A 15 18.68 2.77 -7.79
C LYS A 15 19.40 1.70 -6.98
N VAL A 16 18.69 0.67 -6.48
CA VAL A 16 19.27 -0.35 -5.62
C VAL A 16 19.13 -1.73 -6.23
N PHE A 17 17.92 -2.17 -6.57
CA PHE A 17 17.69 -3.51 -7.13
C PHE A 17 18.40 -3.67 -8.48
N ALA A 18 18.13 -2.79 -9.44
CA ALA A 18 18.62 -2.91 -10.82
C ALA A 18 20.15 -3.01 -10.92
N PRO A 19 20.96 -2.15 -10.26
CA PRO A 19 22.42 -2.29 -10.32
C PRO A 19 22.94 -3.60 -9.74
N MET A 20 22.27 -4.17 -8.74
CA MET A 20 22.71 -5.41 -8.10
C MET A 20 22.52 -6.63 -9.00
N VAL A 21 21.51 -6.62 -9.88
CA VAL A 21 21.22 -7.74 -10.79
C VAL A 21 21.79 -7.54 -12.19
N ALA A 22 22.37 -6.39 -12.51
CA ALA A 22 22.82 -6.00 -13.85
C ALA A 22 23.84 -6.97 -14.50
N GLY A 23 24.51 -7.82 -13.71
CA GLY A 23 25.45 -8.81 -14.24
C GLY A 23 24.80 -9.98 -15.00
N PHE A 24 23.48 -10.18 -14.84
CA PHE A 24 22.75 -11.30 -15.45
C PHE A 24 21.31 -10.98 -15.84
N ALA A 25 20.78 -9.81 -15.51
CA ALA A 25 19.42 -9.40 -15.82
C ALA A 25 19.37 -7.94 -16.25
N ASP A 26 18.47 -7.62 -17.18
CA ASP A 26 18.18 -6.27 -17.63
C ASP A 26 16.88 -5.78 -16.96
N TYR A 27 16.98 -4.71 -16.18
CA TYR A 27 15.83 -4.13 -15.47
C TYR A 27 15.10 -3.13 -16.37
N GLN A 28 13.91 -3.51 -16.84
CA GLN A 28 13.06 -2.69 -17.70
C GLN A 28 11.80 -2.27 -16.93
N PRO A 29 11.78 -1.06 -16.34
CA PRO A 29 10.65 -0.60 -15.52
C PRO A 29 9.48 -0.13 -16.35
N GLY A 30 8.25 -0.44 -15.89
CA GLY A 30 7.01 0.20 -16.34
C GLY A 30 6.45 1.09 -15.24
N TYR A 31 6.43 2.40 -15.48
CA TYR A 31 5.86 3.40 -14.57
C TYR A 31 4.45 3.78 -15.00
N ASN A 32 3.67 4.40 -14.07
CA ASN A 32 2.34 4.93 -14.35
C ASN A 32 1.40 3.90 -15.02
N ALA A 33 1.48 2.64 -14.60
CA ALA A 33 0.67 1.53 -15.13
C ALA A 33 0.77 1.34 -16.67
N THR A 34 1.90 1.72 -17.29
CA THR A 34 2.06 1.67 -18.76
C THR A 34 2.16 0.26 -19.34
N LEU A 35 2.57 -0.74 -18.55
CA LEU A 35 2.65 -2.13 -18.98
C LEU A 35 1.35 -2.90 -18.67
N PHE A 36 0.83 -2.74 -17.46
CA PHE A 36 -0.37 -3.40 -16.96
C PHE A 36 -1.18 -2.42 -16.11
N ALA A 37 -2.51 -2.49 -16.20
CA ALA A 37 -3.40 -1.71 -15.36
C ALA A 37 -3.21 -2.09 -13.88
N GLN A 38 -3.38 -1.13 -12.97
CA GLN A 38 -3.29 -1.37 -11.53
C GLN A 38 -4.22 -2.51 -11.11
N GLY A 39 -3.68 -3.47 -10.36
CA GLY A 39 -4.41 -4.64 -9.87
C GLY A 39 -4.42 -5.85 -10.81
N THR A 40 -3.83 -5.73 -12.03
CA THR A 40 -3.72 -6.86 -12.97
C THR A 40 -2.31 -7.46 -13.04
N GLU A 41 -1.37 -6.89 -12.30
CA GLU A 41 0.05 -7.26 -12.37
C GLU A 41 0.32 -8.68 -11.84
N LEU A 42 -0.37 -9.12 -10.79
CA LEU A 42 -0.21 -10.47 -10.23
C LEU A 42 -0.67 -11.54 -11.24
N ASP A 43 -1.79 -11.32 -11.92
CA ASP A 43 -2.28 -12.19 -13.00
C ASP A 43 -1.28 -12.21 -14.17
N ALA A 44 -0.69 -11.05 -14.53
CA ALA A 44 0.33 -10.98 -15.57
C ALA A 44 1.61 -11.77 -15.20
N ILE A 45 2.03 -11.75 -13.93
CA ILE A 45 3.16 -12.56 -13.44
C ILE A 45 2.80 -14.05 -13.53
N SER A 46 1.63 -14.44 -13.05
CA SER A 46 1.15 -15.82 -13.06
C SER A 46 1.11 -16.41 -14.48
N ARG A 47 0.74 -15.59 -15.48
CA ARG A 47 0.71 -16.00 -16.91
C ARG A 47 2.07 -15.90 -17.62
N GLY A 48 3.13 -15.49 -16.92
CA GLY A 48 4.47 -15.35 -17.50
C GLY A 48 4.68 -14.11 -18.38
N ASN A 49 3.75 -13.13 -18.33
CA ASN A 49 3.83 -11.89 -19.10
C ASN A 49 4.57 -10.77 -18.38
N LEU A 50 4.87 -10.95 -17.10
CA LEU A 50 5.59 -10.00 -16.26
C LEU A 50 6.50 -10.76 -15.32
N THR A 51 7.75 -10.29 -15.13
CA THR A 51 8.71 -10.93 -14.24
C THR A 51 8.49 -10.54 -12.78
N MET A 52 8.15 -9.29 -12.51
CA MET A 52 8.00 -8.78 -11.15
C MET A 52 7.08 -7.57 -11.09
N SER A 53 6.47 -7.39 -9.94
CA SER A 53 5.70 -6.18 -9.60
C SER A 53 5.84 -5.86 -8.11
N ILE A 54 5.27 -4.72 -7.72
CA ILE A 54 5.10 -4.32 -6.33
C ILE A 54 3.60 -4.36 -6.04
N ALA A 55 3.17 -5.41 -5.35
CA ALA A 55 1.76 -5.71 -5.10
C ALA A 55 1.37 -5.43 -3.65
N SER A 56 0.17 -4.88 -3.43
CA SER A 56 -0.40 -4.67 -2.10
C SER A 56 -1.00 -5.95 -1.52
N ALA A 57 -1.19 -5.98 -0.18
CA ALA A 57 -1.93 -7.06 0.48
C ALA A 57 -3.38 -7.14 -0.01
N GLN A 58 -3.99 -5.98 -0.34
CA GLN A 58 -5.35 -5.90 -0.86
C GLN A 58 -5.48 -6.50 -2.28
N GLU A 59 -4.43 -6.39 -3.10
CA GLU A 59 -4.39 -7.04 -4.41
C GLU A 59 -4.21 -8.56 -4.26
N LEU A 60 -3.39 -9.02 -3.31
CA LEU A 60 -3.29 -10.44 -2.99
C LEU A 60 -4.58 -11.01 -2.42
N ALA A 61 -5.34 -10.22 -1.65
CA ALA A 61 -6.63 -10.63 -1.08
C ALA A 61 -7.70 -10.94 -2.13
N GLN A 62 -7.52 -10.51 -3.39
CA GLN A 62 -8.40 -10.91 -4.50
C GLN A 62 -8.25 -12.38 -4.88
N PHE A 63 -7.07 -12.96 -4.65
CA PHE A 63 -6.77 -14.36 -4.91
C PHE A 63 -6.85 -15.21 -3.63
N PHE A 64 -6.43 -14.63 -2.51
CA PHE A 64 -6.29 -15.27 -1.22
C PHE A 64 -6.90 -14.36 -0.15
N PRO A 65 -8.21 -14.52 0.17
CA PRO A 65 -8.93 -13.62 1.07
C PRO A 65 -8.26 -13.42 2.44
N GLU A 66 -7.52 -14.40 2.93
CA GLU A 66 -6.77 -14.33 4.18
C GLU A 66 -5.69 -13.23 4.19
N PHE A 67 -5.19 -12.79 3.03
CA PHE A 67 -4.25 -11.65 2.94
C PHE A 67 -4.87 -10.32 3.39
N SER A 68 -6.20 -10.23 3.45
CA SER A 68 -6.90 -9.06 3.97
C SER A 68 -6.50 -8.70 5.41
N ILE A 69 -5.99 -9.67 6.18
CA ILE A 69 -5.48 -9.42 7.54
C ILE A 69 -4.33 -8.39 7.55
N PHE A 70 -3.44 -8.41 6.54
CA PHE A 70 -2.33 -7.47 6.43
C PHE A 70 -2.75 -6.11 5.84
N ALA A 71 -3.97 -6.04 5.30
CA ALA A 71 -4.61 -4.85 4.74
C ALA A 71 -5.58 -4.18 5.72
N THR A 72 -5.78 -4.78 6.89
CA THR A 72 -6.73 -4.30 7.91
C THR A 72 -6.25 -2.98 8.51
N GLY A 73 -7.17 -2.03 8.64
CA GLY A 73 -6.87 -0.75 9.28
C GLY A 73 -6.34 -0.92 10.69
N TYR A 74 -5.27 -0.18 11.02
CA TYR A 74 -4.60 -0.17 12.34
C TYR A 74 -3.97 -1.50 12.79
N VAL A 75 -3.79 -2.49 11.91
CA VAL A 75 -3.15 -3.75 12.26
C VAL A 75 -1.64 -3.60 12.41
N HIS A 76 -1.00 -2.90 11.48
CA HIS A 76 0.43 -2.60 11.59
C HIS A 76 0.65 -1.30 12.37
N GLN A 77 1.63 -1.28 13.27
CA GLN A 77 1.94 -0.12 14.11
C GLN A 77 2.90 0.84 13.38
N ASP A 78 3.90 0.30 12.69
CA ASP A 78 4.94 1.04 11.98
C ASP A 78 5.64 0.18 10.91
N ALA A 79 6.59 0.78 10.21
CA ALA A 79 7.39 0.13 9.18
C ALA A 79 8.26 -1.03 9.71
N ALA A 80 8.73 -0.94 10.96
CA ALA A 80 9.53 -2.00 11.57
C ALA A 80 8.65 -3.22 11.92
N HIS A 81 7.43 -2.95 12.41
CA HIS A 81 6.45 -4.01 12.66
C HIS A 81 6.15 -4.80 11.38
N GLN A 82 5.95 -4.14 10.24
CA GLN A 82 5.75 -4.83 8.95
C GLN A 82 6.90 -5.78 8.60
N VAL A 83 8.14 -5.34 8.83
CA VAL A 83 9.33 -6.17 8.57
C VAL A 83 9.39 -7.36 9.52
N ARG A 84 9.07 -7.17 10.81
CA ARG A 84 9.01 -8.27 11.79
C ARG A 84 7.95 -9.28 11.39
N VAL A 85 6.76 -8.84 10.99
CA VAL A 85 5.67 -9.72 10.52
C VAL A 85 6.10 -10.49 9.28
N PHE A 86 6.60 -9.80 8.25
CA PHE A 86 6.99 -10.42 6.99
C PHE A 86 8.08 -11.50 7.14
N ASN A 87 9.01 -11.30 8.08
CA ASN A 87 10.11 -12.23 8.34
C ASN A 87 9.78 -13.25 9.45
N ASN A 88 8.58 -13.23 10.02
CA ASN A 88 8.17 -14.20 11.03
C ASN A 88 7.69 -15.50 10.35
N PRO A 89 7.91 -16.69 10.96
CA PRO A 89 7.40 -17.95 10.45
C PRO A 89 5.88 -17.98 10.21
N LEU A 90 5.10 -17.10 10.82
CA LEU A 90 3.66 -16.97 10.52
C LEU A 90 3.39 -16.67 9.04
N MET A 91 4.35 -16.02 8.33
CA MET A 91 4.23 -15.70 6.90
C MET A 91 4.56 -16.88 5.98
N ASP A 92 5.13 -17.96 6.48
CA ASP A 92 5.62 -19.05 5.62
C ASP A 92 4.46 -19.73 4.88
N SER A 93 3.32 -19.97 5.55
CA SER A 93 2.13 -20.51 4.91
C SER A 93 1.56 -19.58 3.85
N PHE A 94 1.45 -18.28 4.14
CA PHE A 94 0.98 -17.27 3.20
C PHE A 94 1.87 -17.19 1.95
N LYS A 95 3.19 -17.12 2.15
CA LYS A 95 4.16 -17.10 1.05
C LYS A 95 4.07 -18.36 0.21
N LYS A 96 3.93 -19.51 0.86
CA LYS A 96 3.82 -20.80 0.18
C LYS A 96 2.54 -20.91 -0.64
N THR A 97 1.40 -20.47 -0.13
CA THR A 97 0.12 -20.47 -0.87
C THR A 97 0.26 -19.63 -2.14
N VAL A 98 0.80 -18.40 -2.04
CA VAL A 98 1.01 -17.52 -3.21
C VAL A 98 1.97 -18.17 -4.22
N GLU A 99 3.02 -18.82 -3.74
CA GLU A 99 4.00 -19.50 -4.60
C GLU A 99 3.40 -20.72 -5.31
N ASP A 100 2.65 -21.56 -4.59
CA ASP A 100 2.12 -22.81 -5.13
C ASP A 100 0.92 -22.57 -6.06
N GLU A 101 0.02 -21.65 -5.73
CA GLU A 101 -1.26 -21.49 -6.43
C GLU A 101 -1.22 -20.38 -7.49
N LEU A 102 -0.41 -19.33 -7.28
CA LEU A 102 -0.32 -18.21 -8.22
C LEU A 102 1.00 -18.19 -9.02
N GLY A 103 1.99 -18.98 -8.61
CA GLY A 103 3.31 -18.96 -9.23
C GLY A 103 4.10 -17.68 -8.97
N VAL A 104 3.84 -17.04 -7.82
CA VAL A 104 4.47 -15.77 -7.41
C VAL A 104 5.21 -15.94 -6.09
N LYS A 105 6.47 -15.50 -6.04
CA LYS A 105 7.25 -15.42 -4.81
C LYS A 105 7.18 -14.02 -4.22
N LEU A 106 6.93 -13.93 -2.93
CA LEU A 106 7.00 -12.67 -2.18
C LEU A 106 8.40 -12.55 -1.57
N LEU A 107 9.26 -11.72 -2.17
CA LEU A 107 10.68 -11.63 -1.80
C LEU A 107 10.93 -10.72 -0.61
N SER A 108 10.25 -9.58 -0.52
CA SER A 108 10.47 -8.59 0.52
C SER A 108 9.23 -7.72 0.72
N VAL A 109 9.19 -6.95 1.80
CA VAL A 109 8.13 -5.99 2.10
C VAL A 109 8.65 -4.56 1.99
N MET A 110 7.97 -3.74 1.20
CA MET A 110 8.23 -2.31 1.04
C MET A 110 7.23 -1.49 1.83
N TYR A 111 7.72 -0.55 2.61
CA TYR A 111 6.92 0.44 3.32
C TYR A 111 6.48 1.53 2.35
N LEU A 112 5.17 1.75 2.22
CA LEU A 112 4.63 2.84 1.40
C LEU A 112 4.35 4.10 2.22
N GLY A 113 4.06 3.98 3.49
CA GLY A 113 3.80 5.10 4.38
C GLY A 113 2.53 4.94 5.21
N ARG A 114 2.28 5.91 6.08
CA ARG A 114 1.01 6.04 6.82
C ARG A 114 0.00 6.74 5.95
N ARG A 115 -1.15 6.10 5.71
CA ARG A 115 -2.22 6.67 4.92
C ARG A 115 -3.12 7.57 5.75
N HIS A 116 -3.56 8.65 5.12
CA HIS A 116 -4.39 9.70 5.70
C HIS A 116 -5.51 10.06 4.75
N VAL A 117 -6.63 10.56 5.29
CA VAL A 117 -7.73 11.07 4.49
C VAL A 117 -7.38 12.48 4.01
N ASN A 118 -7.45 12.71 2.70
CA ASN A 118 -7.13 13.97 2.04
C ASN A 118 -8.32 14.43 1.21
N LEU A 119 -8.87 15.61 1.49
CA LEU A 119 -10.17 16.08 1.01
C LEU A 119 -10.05 17.37 0.20
N ARG A 120 -10.99 17.55 -0.75
CA ARG A 120 -11.16 18.77 -1.57
C ARG A 120 -11.78 19.92 -0.78
N GLN A 121 -12.68 19.62 0.14
CA GLN A 121 -13.31 20.60 1.01
C GLN A 121 -12.28 21.20 1.97
N THR A 122 -12.48 22.46 2.35
CA THR A 122 -11.75 23.08 3.45
C THR A 122 -12.26 22.52 4.78
N ARG A 123 -11.50 22.71 5.85
CA ARG A 123 -11.91 22.29 7.18
C ARG A 123 -13.14 23.04 7.68
N ASP A 124 -13.32 24.30 7.28
CA ASP A 124 -14.53 25.07 7.64
C ASP A 124 -15.80 24.50 6.97
N GLU A 125 -15.66 23.87 5.81
CA GLU A 125 -16.77 23.21 5.10
C GLU A 125 -17.04 21.79 5.63
N LEU A 126 -15.99 21.08 6.07
CA LEU A 126 -16.07 19.71 6.58
C LEU A 126 -14.93 19.46 7.57
N ASP A 127 -15.18 19.56 8.87
CA ASP A 127 -14.21 19.23 9.93
C ASP A 127 -14.29 17.74 10.28
N VAL A 128 -13.32 16.96 9.81
CA VAL A 128 -13.28 15.51 10.04
C VAL A 128 -12.56 15.22 11.35
N GLN A 129 -13.31 14.92 12.40
CA GLN A 129 -12.80 14.54 13.70
C GLN A 129 -13.05 13.05 14.01
N THR A 130 -14.14 12.48 13.51
CA THR A 130 -14.56 11.10 13.77
C THR A 130 -14.98 10.40 12.45
N PRO A 131 -15.13 9.06 12.42
CA PRO A 131 -15.66 8.36 11.26
C PRO A 131 -17.04 8.85 10.79
N ALA A 132 -17.87 9.31 11.72
CA ALA A 132 -19.22 9.82 11.40
C ALA A 132 -19.17 11.07 10.49
N ASP A 133 -18.12 11.87 10.57
CA ASP A 133 -17.95 13.08 9.77
C ASP A 133 -17.62 12.76 8.30
N LEU A 134 -17.22 11.51 8.01
CA LEU A 134 -17.01 11.04 6.63
C LEU A 134 -18.28 10.49 5.97
N ALA A 135 -19.41 10.49 6.67
CA ALA A 135 -20.67 10.00 6.11
C ALA A 135 -21.08 10.78 4.85
N GLY A 136 -21.26 10.06 3.73
CA GLY A 136 -21.59 10.65 2.43
C GLY A 136 -20.41 11.23 1.65
N VAL A 137 -19.21 11.24 2.20
CA VAL A 137 -17.99 11.64 1.47
C VAL A 137 -17.63 10.56 0.44
N ASN A 138 -17.60 10.92 -0.85
CA ASN A 138 -17.13 10.05 -1.91
C ASN A 138 -15.60 9.96 -1.84
N LEU A 139 -15.11 8.98 -1.11
CA LEU A 139 -13.67 8.77 -0.91
C LEU A 139 -13.13 7.82 -2.00
N ARG A 140 -12.23 8.31 -2.83
CA ARG A 140 -11.56 7.43 -3.78
C ARG A 140 -10.73 6.38 -3.06
N MET A 141 -10.97 5.13 -3.43
CA MET A 141 -10.15 3.98 -3.05
C MET A 141 -9.71 3.22 -4.31
N PRO A 142 -8.60 2.43 -4.27
CA PRO A 142 -8.33 1.45 -5.32
C PRO A 142 -9.47 0.44 -5.49
N GLY A 143 -9.55 -0.23 -6.66
CA GLY A 143 -10.75 -0.97 -7.08
C GLY A 143 -10.97 -2.35 -6.46
N THR A 144 -10.11 -2.85 -5.54
CA THR A 144 -10.33 -4.17 -4.93
C THR A 144 -11.31 -4.10 -3.76
N ASP A 145 -12.02 -5.20 -3.48
CA ASP A 145 -13.02 -5.27 -2.40
C ASP A 145 -12.41 -4.93 -1.03
N ALA A 146 -11.18 -5.37 -0.76
CA ALA A 146 -10.49 -5.04 0.49
C ALA A 146 -10.20 -3.53 0.63
N TRP A 147 -9.90 -2.82 -0.46
CA TRP A 147 -9.76 -1.36 -0.44
C TRP A 147 -11.11 -0.67 -0.25
N GLN A 148 -12.15 -1.12 -0.97
CA GLN A 148 -13.51 -0.58 -0.83
C GLN A 148 -14.03 -0.77 0.60
N PHE A 149 -13.78 -1.95 1.19
CA PHE A 149 -14.15 -2.22 2.57
C PHE A 149 -13.44 -1.28 3.56
N LEU A 150 -12.14 -1.04 3.40
CA LEU A 150 -11.41 -0.09 4.26
C LEU A 150 -12.00 1.32 4.17
N GLY A 151 -12.34 1.79 2.96
CA GLY A 151 -12.99 3.10 2.78
C GLY A 151 -14.34 3.19 3.48
N ALA A 152 -15.16 2.13 3.39
CA ALA A 152 -16.43 2.04 4.11
C ALA A 152 -16.22 1.97 5.64
N ALA A 153 -15.21 1.21 6.09
CA ALA A 153 -14.85 1.11 7.50
C ALA A 153 -14.36 2.44 8.10
N LEU A 154 -13.83 3.35 7.28
CA LEU A 154 -13.52 4.73 7.68
C LEU A 154 -14.78 5.60 7.87
N GLY A 155 -15.96 5.14 7.48
CA GLY A 155 -17.20 5.89 7.51
C GLY A 155 -17.55 6.58 6.20
N ALA A 156 -16.73 6.49 5.16
CA ALA A 156 -16.92 7.14 3.87
C ALA A 156 -17.74 6.28 2.89
N SER A 157 -18.07 6.87 1.74
CA SER A 157 -18.62 6.18 0.57
C SER A 157 -17.47 5.90 -0.41
N PRO A 158 -16.88 4.69 -0.42
CA PRO A 158 -15.73 4.40 -1.25
C PRO A 158 -16.11 4.36 -2.72
N THR A 159 -15.30 4.98 -3.57
CA THR A 159 -15.50 5.03 -5.02
C THR A 159 -14.22 4.55 -5.72
N PRO A 160 -14.31 3.50 -6.56
CA PRO A 160 -13.13 2.91 -7.19
C PRO A 160 -12.62 3.75 -8.36
N PHE A 161 -11.34 4.14 -8.31
CA PHE A 161 -10.59 4.72 -9.43
C PHE A 161 -9.16 4.18 -9.45
N ALA A 162 -8.62 3.94 -10.64
CA ALA A 162 -7.18 3.66 -10.79
C ALA A 162 -6.34 4.84 -10.30
N PHE A 163 -5.14 4.56 -9.79
CA PHE A 163 -4.29 5.63 -9.21
C PHE A 163 -3.99 6.77 -10.20
N THR A 164 -3.80 6.43 -11.49
CA THR A 164 -3.52 7.39 -12.56
C THR A 164 -4.69 8.34 -12.86
N GLU A 165 -5.90 8.04 -12.40
CA GLU A 165 -7.11 8.85 -12.61
C GLU A 165 -7.41 9.79 -11.43
N VAL A 166 -6.75 9.59 -10.27
CA VAL A 166 -7.11 10.25 -9.00
C VAL A 166 -6.98 11.76 -9.08
N TYR A 167 -5.91 12.29 -9.68
CA TYR A 167 -5.74 13.74 -9.82
C TYR A 167 -6.90 14.37 -10.60
N THR A 168 -7.29 13.76 -11.72
CA THR A 168 -8.41 14.22 -12.54
C THR A 168 -9.73 14.08 -11.79
N ALA A 169 -9.98 12.97 -11.11
CA ALA A 169 -11.20 12.75 -10.35
C ALA A 169 -11.37 13.78 -9.21
N LEU A 170 -10.28 14.11 -8.50
CA LEU A 170 -10.26 15.19 -7.50
C LEU A 170 -10.48 16.57 -8.16
N SER A 171 -9.77 16.86 -9.25
CA SER A 171 -9.85 18.16 -9.93
C SER A 171 -11.26 18.46 -10.44
N THR A 172 -11.93 17.46 -11.01
CA THR A 172 -13.30 17.60 -11.57
C THR A 172 -14.40 17.49 -10.53
N GLY A 173 -14.13 17.00 -9.33
CA GLY A 173 -15.12 16.75 -8.30
C GLY A 173 -15.88 15.44 -8.49
N ALA A 174 -15.36 14.49 -9.24
CA ALA A 174 -15.92 13.15 -9.33
C ALA A 174 -15.80 12.38 -8.01
N VAL A 175 -14.82 12.76 -7.18
CA VAL A 175 -14.68 12.32 -5.79
C VAL A 175 -14.40 13.51 -4.88
N ASP A 176 -14.73 13.38 -3.60
CA ASP A 176 -14.53 14.41 -2.59
C ASP A 176 -13.15 14.33 -1.94
N GLY A 177 -12.53 13.16 -2.00
CA GLY A 177 -11.22 12.91 -1.40
C GLY A 177 -10.59 11.62 -1.86
N GLN A 178 -9.42 11.37 -1.31
CA GLN A 178 -8.64 10.15 -1.49
C GLN A 178 -7.86 9.84 -0.20
N ASP A 179 -7.28 8.65 -0.10
CA ASP A 179 -6.38 8.29 0.99
C ASP A 179 -4.99 7.95 0.44
N ASN A 180 -3.96 8.56 0.98
CA ASN A 180 -2.56 8.21 0.67
C ASN A 180 -1.60 8.78 1.74
N PRO A 181 -0.35 8.27 1.79
CA PRO A 181 0.72 8.89 2.59
C PRO A 181 1.13 10.25 2.04
N LEU A 182 1.67 11.12 2.92
CA LEU A 182 2.15 12.45 2.53
C LEU A 182 3.14 12.45 1.35
N PRO A 183 4.11 11.51 1.26
CA PRO A 183 4.99 11.44 0.09
C PRO A 183 4.23 11.22 -1.22
N THR A 184 3.21 10.36 -1.22
CA THR A 184 2.37 10.12 -2.39
C THR A 184 1.54 11.35 -2.76
N VAL A 185 1.01 12.08 -1.77
CA VAL A 185 0.30 13.34 -1.99
C VAL A 185 1.20 14.36 -2.71
N VAL A 186 2.49 14.39 -2.37
CA VAL A 186 3.47 15.30 -3.02
C VAL A 186 3.85 14.77 -4.41
N ASP A 187 4.23 13.51 -4.53
CA ASP A 187 4.70 12.92 -5.79
C ASP A 187 3.61 12.96 -6.89
N ALA A 188 2.34 12.77 -6.51
CA ALA A 188 1.18 12.85 -7.40
C ALA A 188 0.51 14.25 -7.45
N LYS A 189 1.07 15.23 -6.74
CA LYS A 189 0.59 16.62 -6.68
C LYS A 189 -0.85 16.79 -6.20
N PHE A 190 -1.36 15.89 -5.39
CA PHE A 190 -2.73 15.98 -4.88
C PHE A 190 -2.97 17.23 -4.03
N TYR A 191 -1.91 17.81 -3.45
CA TYR A 191 -1.96 19.10 -2.76
C TYR A 191 -2.46 20.27 -3.65
N GLU A 192 -2.42 20.15 -4.98
CA GLU A 192 -2.94 21.18 -5.89
C GLU A 192 -4.47 21.17 -5.99
N VAL A 193 -5.09 20.01 -5.73
CA VAL A 193 -6.52 19.73 -5.93
C VAL A 193 -7.26 19.35 -4.63
N THR A 194 -6.59 19.49 -3.48
CA THR A 194 -7.16 19.23 -2.15
C THR A 194 -6.86 20.39 -1.20
N LYS A 195 -7.60 20.48 -0.09
CA LYS A 195 -7.53 21.60 0.87
C LYS A 195 -7.18 21.18 2.28
N GLN A 196 -7.37 19.91 2.64
CA GLN A 196 -7.06 19.42 3.97
C GLN A 196 -6.59 17.96 3.95
N ILE A 197 -5.82 17.60 4.98
CA ILE A 197 -5.43 16.23 5.30
C ILE A 197 -5.72 16.01 6.79
N ALA A 198 -6.67 15.13 7.07
CA ALA A 198 -6.88 14.57 8.40
C ALA A 198 -5.91 13.40 8.59
N LEU A 199 -4.97 13.55 9.52
CA LEU A 199 -3.93 12.54 9.80
C LEU A 199 -4.52 11.32 10.54
N THR A 200 -5.43 10.63 9.90
CA THR A 200 -6.12 9.45 10.44
C THR A 200 -5.18 8.27 10.72
N SER A 201 -4.05 8.19 10.04
CA SER A 201 -3.06 7.09 10.18
C SER A 201 -3.68 5.69 10.15
N HIS A 202 -4.78 5.55 9.42
CA HIS A 202 -5.65 4.37 9.45
C HIS A 202 -5.02 3.11 8.85
N LEU A 203 -3.99 3.26 8.02
CA LEU A 203 -3.24 2.15 7.47
C LEU A 203 -1.75 2.50 7.43
N VAL A 204 -0.92 1.67 8.06
CA VAL A 204 0.51 1.60 7.78
C VAL A 204 0.65 0.72 6.56
N ASP A 205 0.75 1.34 5.39
CA ASP A 205 0.62 0.65 4.10
C ASP A 205 1.92 -0.07 3.71
N LEU A 206 1.75 -1.24 3.15
CA LEU A 206 2.83 -2.08 2.67
C LEU A 206 2.58 -2.58 1.25
N ASN A 207 3.67 -2.85 0.56
CA ASN A 207 3.64 -3.60 -0.68
C ASN A 207 4.68 -4.73 -0.63
N TYR A 208 4.40 -5.82 -1.32
CA TYR A 208 5.33 -6.92 -1.48
C TYR A 208 6.09 -6.81 -2.80
N VAL A 209 7.38 -7.14 -2.79
CA VAL A 209 8.13 -7.39 -4.01
C VAL A 209 7.71 -8.76 -4.51
N ALA A 210 6.80 -8.80 -5.47
CA ALA A 210 6.27 -10.00 -6.09
C ALA A 210 7.11 -10.38 -7.31
N PHE A 211 7.57 -11.63 -7.38
CA PHE A 211 8.48 -12.12 -8.41
C PHE A 211 7.97 -13.42 -9.01
N SER A 212 8.12 -13.60 -10.32
CA SER A 212 7.72 -14.82 -11.03
C SER A 212 8.49 -16.04 -10.52
N LYS A 213 7.76 -17.06 -10.04
CA LYS A 213 8.34 -18.33 -9.65
C LYS A 213 9.03 -19.03 -10.82
N ALA A 214 8.43 -18.98 -12.01
CA ALA A 214 9.01 -19.59 -13.20
C ALA A 214 10.37 -18.94 -13.56
N THR A 215 10.45 -17.61 -13.48
CA THR A 215 11.74 -16.91 -13.66
C THR A 215 12.72 -17.27 -12.53
N TRP A 216 12.26 -17.28 -11.28
CA TRP A 216 13.09 -17.65 -10.13
C TRP A 216 13.71 -19.04 -10.30
N ASP A 217 12.92 -20.03 -10.70
CA ASP A 217 13.38 -21.42 -10.88
C ASP A 217 14.37 -21.57 -12.05
N SER A 218 14.38 -20.63 -12.99
CA SER A 218 15.36 -20.59 -14.09
C SER A 218 16.72 -19.99 -13.70
N LEU A 219 16.81 -19.32 -12.56
CA LEU A 219 18.03 -18.70 -12.06
C LEU A 219 18.92 -19.73 -11.34
N THR A 220 20.24 -19.53 -11.43
CA THR A 220 21.19 -20.30 -10.61
C THR A 220 21.04 -19.93 -9.13
N PRO A 221 21.47 -20.79 -8.18
CA PRO A 221 21.42 -20.47 -6.75
C PRO A 221 22.08 -19.13 -6.38
N ASP A 222 23.19 -18.77 -7.01
CA ASP A 222 23.88 -17.50 -6.77
C ASP A 222 23.09 -16.31 -7.30
N GLN A 223 22.42 -16.46 -8.45
CA GLN A 223 21.52 -15.44 -8.99
C GLN A 223 20.28 -15.28 -8.12
N GLN A 224 19.65 -16.37 -7.65
CA GLN A 224 18.52 -16.33 -6.71
C GLN A 224 18.90 -15.58 -5.43
N MET A 225 20.06 -15.90 -4.85
CA MET A 225 20.58 -15.21 -3.67
C MET A 225 20.80 -13.71 -3.94
N THR A 226 21.30 -13.36 -5.14
CA THR A 226 21.53 -11.97 -5.54
C THR A 226 20.21 -11.22 -5.69
N VAL A 227 19.19 -11.81 -6.34
CA VAL A 227 17.84 -11.23 -6.47
C VAL A 227 17.20 -11.02 -5.10
N GLN A 228 17.28 -11.99 -4.19
CA GLN A 228 16.76 -11.86 -2.83
C GLN A 228 17.43 -10.71 -2.08
N ARG A 229 18.77 -10.66 -2.08
CA ARG A 229 19.52 -9.57 -1.44
C ARG A 229 19.21 -8.20 -2.05
N ALA A 230 19.02 -8.15 -3.37
CA ALA A 230 18.66 -6.91 -4.07
C ALA A 230 17.26 -6.42 -3.67
N ALA A 231 16.28 -7.32 -3.56
CA ALA A 231 14.93 -7.00 -3.09
C ALA A 231 14.95 -6.48 -1.63
N ASP A 232 15.70 -7.15 -0.74
CA ASP A 232 15.82 -6.75 0.66
C ASP A 232 16.53 -5.39 0.80
N ALA A 233 17.61 -5.18 0.05
CA ALA A 233 18.34 -3.90 0.06
C ALA A 233 17.49 -2.75 -0.49
N ALA A 234 16.76 -2.97 -1.60
CA ALA A 234 15.86 -1.98 -2.16
C ALA A 234 14.72 -1.62 -1.19
N SER A 235 14.13 -2.62 -0.55
CA SER A 235 13.07 -2.43 0.45
C SER A 235 13.57 -1.67 1.69
N ALA A 236 14.77 -2.00 2.17
CA ALA A 236 15.38 -1.31 3.31
C ALA A 236 15.71 0.15 2.97
N TRP A 237 16.31 0.39 1.82
CA TRP A 237 16.63 1.74 1.36
C TRP A 237 15.35 2.57 1.15
N GLY A 238 14.34 2.00 0.47
CA GLY A 238 13.06 2.63 0.22
C GLY A 238 12.35 3.03 1.52
N ARG A 239 12.34 2.12 2.52
CA ARG A 239 11.77 2.38 3.85
C ARG A 239 12.41 3.58 4.54
N LEU A 240 13.74 3.65 4.57
CA LEU A 240 14.46 4.77 5.19
C LEU A 240 14.13 6.10 4.50
N LYS A 241 14.12 6.10 3.17
CA LYS A 241 13.79 7.30 2.38
C LYS A 241 12.33 7.73 2.52
N GLN A 242 11.42 6.77 2.62
CA GLN A 242 10.00 7.05 2.80
C GLN A 242 9.72 7.66 4.18
N LEU A 243 10.31 7.11 5.24
CA LEU A 243 10.22 7.65 6.59
C LEU A 243 10.79 9.07 6.67
N ASP A 244 11.94 9.33 6.02
CA ASP A 244 12.52 10.67 5.93
C ASP A 244 11.57 11.66 5.22
N LYS A 245 10.97 11.26 4.10
CA LYS A 245 9.97 12.07 3.39
C LYS A 245 8.74 12.34 4.29
N GLU A 246 8.17 11.34 4.94
CA GLU A 246 7.00 11.52 5.82
C GLU A 246 7.25 12.55 6.91
N ASN A 247 8.42 12.54 7.51
CA ASN A 247 8.79 13.47 8.57
C ASN A 247 8.97 14.92 8.09
N ASN A 248 9.29 15.12 6.81
CA ASN A 248 9.71 16.43 6.31
C ASN A 248 8.71 17.10 5.33
N LEU A 249 7.70 16.38 4.84
CA LEU A 249 6.81 16.91 3.79
C LEU A 249 5.59 17.69 4.32
N ALA A 250 5.22 17.56 5.59
CA ALA A 250 4.05 18.24 6.14
C ALA A 250 4.12 19.76 5.96
N ASP A 251 5.28 20.37 6.23
CA ASP A 251 5.45 21.83 6.09
C ASP A 251 5.42 22.26 4.63
N PHE A 252 5.97 21.47 3.72
CA PHE A 252 5.83 21.72 2.29
C PHE A 252 4.36 21.73 1.87
N ILE A 253 3.58 20.73 2.28
CA ILE A 253 2.16 20.63 1.94
C ILE A 253 1.37 21.80 2.55
N ARG A 254 1.65 22.19 3.79
CA ARG A 254 1.06 23.38 4.44
C ARG A 254 1.39 24.66 3.66
N SER A 255 2.61 24.79 3.16
CA SER A 255 3.03 25.94 2.34
C SER A 255 2.27 26.07 1.02
N LYS A 256 1.61 24.99 0.58
CA LYS A 256 0.73 24.95 -0.61
C LYS A 256 -0.74 25.30 -0.27
N GLY A 257 -1.04 25.64 0.97
CA GLY A 257 -2.39 26.01 1.40
C GLY A 257 -3.27 24.85 1.79
N VAL A 258 -2.69 23.68 2.05
CA VAL A 258 -3.41 22.50 2.55
C VAL A 258 -3.30 22.46 4.08
N GLU A 259 -4.42 22.44 4.78
CA GLU A 259 -4.47 22.28 6.23
C GLU A 259 -4.17 20.82 6.61
N ILE A 260 -3.29 20.64 7.61
CA ILE A 260 -2.94 19.31 8.13
C ILE A 260 -3.19 19.31 9.64
N TYR A 261 -4.01 18.38 10.10
CA TYR A 261 -4.39 18.24 11.51
C TYR A 261 -4.58 16.77 11.89
N THR A 262 -4.62 16.51 13.19
CA THR A 262 -4.87 15.16 13.72
C THR A 262 -6.30 15.10 14.26
N PRO A 263 -7.14 14.19 13.74
CA PRO A 263 -8.48 13.94 14.25
C PRO A 263 -8.45 13.07 15.52
N ASP A 264 -9.62 12.67 16.03
CA ASP A 264 -9.72 11.67 17.10
C ASP A 264 -9.31 10.27 16.61
N LEU A 265 -8.02 9.95 16.80
CA LEU A 265 -7.43 8.68 16.35
C LEU A 265 -8.04 7.47 17.06
N ASP A 266 -8.45 7.60 18.31
CA ASP A 266 -9.02 6.50 19.07
C ASP A 266 -10.44 6.19 18.59
N ALA A 267 -11.22 7.22 18.24
CA ALA A 267 -12.52 7.06 17.58
C ALA A 267 -12.37 6.32 16.24
N PHE A 268 -11.43 6.75 15.40
CA PHE A 268 -11.17 6.08 14.11
C PHE A 268 -10.70 4.63 14.31
N ARG A 269 -9.73 4.39 15.19
CA ARG A 269 -9.20 3.04 15.43
C ARG A 269 -10.29 2.10 15.91
N THR A 270 -11.03 2.52 16.94
CA THR A 270 -12.09 1.70 17.53
C THR A 270 -13.16 1.37 16.51
N HIS A 271 -13.61 2.38 15.75
CA HIS A 271 -14.65 2.20 14.74
C HIS A 271 -14.18 1.26 13.61
N VAL A 272 -13.02 1.54 13.00
CA VAL A 272 -12.49 0.74 11.90
C VAL A 272 -12.26 -0.71 12.31
N GLN A 273 -11.62 -0.95 13.45
CA GLN A 273 -11.40 -2.31 13.93
C GLN A 273 -12.72 -3.06 14.20
N ALA A 274 -13.73 -2.37 14.72
CA ALA A 274 -15.05 -2.97 14.94
C ALA A 274 -15.73 -3.40 13.63
N GLN A 275 -15.51 -2.67 12.51
CA GLN A 275 -16.07 -3.06 11.21
C GLN A 275 -15.48 -4.38 10.70
N TYR A 276 -14.22 -4.67 11.00
CA TYR A 276 -13.61 -5.94 10.60
C TYR A 276 -14.10 -7.12 11.44
N VAL A 277 -14.45 -6.91 12.71
CA VAL A 277 -14.99 -7.97 13.57
C VAL A 277 -16.33 -8.46 13.01
N GLY A 278 -16.41 -9.75 12.67
CA GLY A 278 -17.61 -10.35 12.07
C GLY A 278 -17.78 -10.09 10.56
N SER A 279 -16.84 -9.44 9.91
CA SER A 279 -16.83 -9.30 8.45
C SER A 279 -16.45 -10.60 7.75
N GLU A 280 -16.78 -10.72 6.47
CA GLU A 280 -16.34 -11.83 5.62
C GLU A 280 -14.81 -11.91 5.52
N PHE A 281 -14.10 -10.77 5.63
CA PHE A 281 -12.65 -10.73 5.66
C PHE A 281 -12.11 -11.42 6.92
N ALA A 282 -12.61 -11.07 8.11
CA ALA A 282 -12.17 -11.72 9.35
C ALA A 282 -12.48 -13.21 9.38
N ALA A 283 -13.56 -13.65 8.74
CA ALA A 283 -13.90 -15.07 8.62
C ALA A 283 -12.89 -15.88 7.79
N SER A 284 -12.10 -15.21 6.92
CA SER A 284 -11.05 -15.86 6.12
C SER A 284 -9.69 -15.95 6.84
N TRP A 285 -9.53 -15.24 7.98
CA TRP A 285 -8.24 -15.20 8.66
C TRP A 285 -7.96 -16.47 9.42
N PRO A 286 -6.73 -17.00 9.34
CA PRO A 286 -6.38 -18.18 10.14
C PRO A 286 -6.43 -17.88 11.64
N ASP A 287 -6.88 -18.84 12.41
CA ASP A 287 -7.04 -18.72 13.87
C ASP A 287 -5.74 -18.26 14.56
N GLY A 288 -5.85 -17.25 15.40
CA GLY A 288 -4.75 -16.74 16.22
C GLY A 288 -3.66 -15.99 15.44
N VAL A 289 -3.82 -15.74 14.13
CA VAL A 289 -2.82 -14.99 13.34
C VAL A 289 -2.86 -13.52 13.70
N LEU A 290 -4.02 -12.92 13.91
CA LEU A 290 -4.14 -11.50 14.29
C LEU A 290 -3.43 -11.22 15.63
N GLU A 291 -3.61 -12.09 16.61
CA GLU A 291 -2.93 -11.99 17.92
C GLU A 291 -1.42 -12.11 17.79
N LYS A 292 -0.93 -13.01 16.92
CA LYS A 292 0.50 -13.14 16.64
C LYS A 292 1.06 -11.89 15.96
N ILE A 293 0.33 -11.31 14.99
CA ILE A 293 0.72 -10.05 14.35
C ILE A 293 0.81 -8.95 15.42
N ASN A 294 -0.22 -8.78 16.25
CA ASN A 294 -0.24 -7.76 17.29
C ASN A 294 0.91 -7.92 18.29
N ALA A 295 1.25 -9.15 18.67
CA ALA A 295 2.37 -9.44 19.58
C ALA A 295 3.74 -9.06 18.99
N LEU A 296 3.89 -9.01 17.69
CA LEU A 296 5.12 -8.57 16.99
C LEU A 296 5.26 -7.04 16.94
N GLY A 297 4.24 -6.30 17.34
CA GLY A 297 4.25 -4.82 17.38
C GLY A 297 4.97 -4.24 18.59
N ASN A 298 5.20 -5.02 19.63
CA ASN A 298 5.79 -4.59 20.91
C ASN A 298 7.31 -4.75 20.94
#